data_3c0ac95dc19bf74bb26821d85bccecd7
#
_entry.id   3c0ac95dc19bf74bb26821d85bccecd7
#
_cell.length_a   1.000
_cell.length_b   1.000
_cell.length_c   1.000
_cell.angle_alpha   90.00
_cell.angle_beta   90.00
_cell.angle_gamma   90.00
#
_symmetry.space_group_name_H-M   'P 1'
#
loop_
_entity.id
_entity.type
_entity.pdbx_description
1 polymer ?
#
loop_
_entity_poly.entity_id
_entity_poly.type
_entity_poly.pdbx_seq_one_letter_code
_entity_poly.pdbx_strand_id
1 'polypeptide(L)'
;MFGKCLKYELRSYSRLLVPTFIAIMAVSVLMSVAVGVLTRLVGYSQNELIGAIAAILLYFIILAVYLSLFIIPVMVFVLTVRRFYTSFFTDEGYLTFTLPVSVDHHLMSKLLAAAIADIFGVITAILSVVIVASGALIANADIIKNLIGSTTPGMSFEDLKMLGVSVVTIIIFIVTAILGVIANYLLLYLSISLGCMLAKKHRLIVCGACYLGVNTVVSTLSSVVSTVIMFVMTSAMITQIDQVGIIFNAMLGVISVFLAIEVVACYFITRYILKNKVNLD
;
A
#
# COMPACT_ATOMS: atom_id res chain seq x y z
N MET A 1 3.52 -23.67 16.67
CA MET A 1 3.46 -22.46 17.49
C MET A 1 3.25 -21.19 16.65
N PHE A 2 3.92 -21.03 15.51
CA PHE A 2 3.78 -19.90 14.59
C PHE A 2 2.32 -19.52 14.24
N GLY A 3 1.47 -20.48 13.83
CA GLY A 3 0.07 -20.20 13.48
C GLY A 3 -0.79 -19.64 14.62
N LYS A 4 -0.49 -20.01 15.87
CA LYS A 4 -1.16 -19.42 17.04
C LYS A 4 -0.76 -17.96 17.22
N CYS A 5 0.54 -17.63 17.10
CA CYS A 5 1.02 -16.25 17.17
C CYS A 5 0.39 -15.41 16.08
N LEU A 6 0.39 -15.86 14.83
CA LEU A 6 -0.24 -15.17 13.70
C LEU A 6 -1.75 -14.94 13.92
N LYS A 7 -2.48 -15.95 14.41
CA LYS A 7 -3.91 -15.83 14.72
C LYS A 7 -4.19 -14.72 15.73
N TYR A 8 -3.41 -14.63 16.80
CA TYR A 8 -3.59 -13.60 17.83
C TYR A 8 -3.23 -12.21 17.29
N GLU A 9 -2.19 -12.09 16.47
CA GLU A 9 -1.82 -10.84 15.81
C GLU A 9 -2.95 -10.39 14.87
N LEU A 10 -3.45 -11.25 13.99
CA LEU A 10 -4.54 -10.93 13.06
C LEU A 10 -5.83 -10.55 13.81
N ARG A 11 -6.17 -11.26 14.89
CA ARG A 11 -7.35 -10.92 15.70
C ARG A 11 -7.25 -9.53 16.32
N SER A 12 -6.07 -9.12 16.68
CA SER A 12 -5.88 -7.80 17.25
C SER A 12 -5.91 -6.69 16.19
N TYR A 13 -5.36 -6.92 14.97
CA TYR A 13 -5.52 -6.02 13.84
C TYR A 13 -6.99 -5.91 13.42
N SER A 14 -7.69 -7.05 13.28
CA SER A 14 -9.07 -7.09 12.83
C SER A 14 -10.02 -6.32 13.73
N ARG A 15 -9.79 -6.32 15.05
CA ARG A 15 -10.66 -5.60 16.00
C ARG A 15 -10.77 -4.10 15.71
N LEU A 16 -9.71 -3.48 15.19
CA LEU A 16 -9.65 -2.06 14.86
C LEU A 16 -9.88 -1.80 13.38
N LEU A 17 -9.32 -2.63 12.49
CA LEU A 17 -9.39 -2.39 11.05
C LEU A 17 -10.74 -2.79 10.44
N VAL A 18 -11.37 -3.86 10.91
CA VAL A 18 -12.67 -4.28 10.36
C VAL A 18 -13.75 -3.19 10.50
N PRO A 19 -13.97 -2.57 11.68
CA PRO A 19 -14.95 -1.51 11.78
C PRO A 19 -14.58 -0.28 10.95
N THR A 20 -13.30 0.06 10.79
CA THR A 20 -12.87 1.19 9.93
C THR A 20 -13.11 0.87 8.46
N PHE A 21 -12.84 -0.34 7.99
CA PHE A 21 -13.13 -0.75 6.62
C PHE A 21 -14.63 -0.73 6.31
N ILE A 22 -15.47 -1.23 7.24
CA ILE A 22 -16.93 -1.17 7.10
C ILE A 22 -17.41 0.29 7.05
N ALA A 23 -16.88 1.15 7.90
CA ALA A 23 -17.24 2.57 7.89
C ALA A 23 -16.89 3.24 6.56
N ILE A 24 -15.69 2.98 6.01
CA ILE A 24 -15.27 3.53 4.72
C ILE A 24 -16.17 3.02 3.59
N MET A 25 -16.52 1.73 3.61
CA MET A 25 -17.44 1.16 2.62
C MET A 25 -18.83 1.77 2.71
N ALA A 26 -19.36 1.99 3.91
CA ALA A 26 -20.65 2.66 4.11
C ALA A 26 -20.62 4.12 3.60
N VAL A 27 -19.56 4.86 3.91
CA VAL A 27 -19.36 6.23 3.40
C VAL A 27 -19.23 6.22 1.88
N SER A 28 -18.53 5.28 1.27
CA SER A 28 -18.39 5.22 -0.19
C SER A 28 -19.72 4.97 -0.91
N VAL A 29 -20.64 4.20 -0.31
CA VAL A 29 -22.01 4.02 -0.84
C VAL A 29 -22.80 5.33 -0.79
N LEU A 30 -22.75 6.05 0.33
CA LEU A 30 -23.42 7.37 0.44
C LEU A 30 -22.84 8.36 -0.57
N MET A 31 -21.52 8.41 -0.72
CA MET A 31 -20.85 9.27 -1.70
C MET A 31 -21.20 8.88 -3.15
N SER A 32 -21.36 7.59 -3.45
CA SER A 32 -21.80 7.11 -4.77
C SER A 32 -23.15 7.69 -5.15
N VAL A 33 -24.13 7.67 -4.24
CA VAL A 33 -25.46 8.25 -4.47
C VAL A 33 -25.35 9.77 -4.68
N ALA A 34 -24.59 10.47 -3.85
CA ALA A 34 -24.41 11.92 -3.96
C ALA A 34 -23.74 12.31 -5.29
N VAL A 35 -22.68 11.58 -5.70
CA VAL A 35 -22.03 11.78 -7.01
C VAL A 35 -23.03 11.57 -8.15
N GLY A 36 -23.85 10.52 -8.08
CA GLY A 36 -24.85 10.24 -9.11
C GLY A 36 -25.91 11.35 -9.24
N VAL A 37 -26.38 11.90 -8.13
CA VAL A 37 -27.34 13.03 -8.15
C VAL A 37 -26.68 14.30 -8.68
N LEU A 38 -25.50 14.64 -8.20
CA LEU A 38 -24.81 15.88 -8.59
C LEU A 38 -24.36 15.87 -10.05
N THR A 39 -23.89 14.74 -10.57
CA THR A 39 -23.52 14.64 -11.99
C THR A 39 -24.72 14.84 -12.92
N ARG A 40 -25.91 14.36 -12.52
CA ARG A 40 -27.15 14.66 -13.24
C ARG A 40 -27.50 16.14 -13.17
N LEU A 41 -27.41 16.75 -12.00
CA LEU A 41 -27.70 18.20 -11.85
C LEU A 41 -26.77 19.07 -12.70
N VAL A 42 -25.48 18.74 -12.78
CA VAL A 42 -24.51 19.43 -13.64
C VAL A 42 -24.86 19.27 -15.11
N GLY A 43 -25.28 18.06 -15.53
CA GLY A 43 -25.56 17.76 -16.94
C GLY A 43 -26.89 18.32 -17.46
N TYR A 44 -27.90 18.41 -16.61
CA TYR A 44 -29.26 18.78 -17.02
C TYR A 44 -29.71 20.19 -16.57
N SER A 45 -28.93 20.89 -15.73
CA SER A 45 -29.34 22.20 -15.26
C SER A 45 -29.18 23.24 -16.37
N GLN A 46 -30.32 23.85 -16.79
CA GLN A 46 -30.32 25.03 -17.67
C GLN A 46 -29.87 26.31 -16.93
N ASN A 47 -29.79 26.27 -15.61
CA ASN A 47 -29.37 27.38 -14.76
C ASN A 47 -27.87 27.26 -14.46
N GLU A 48 -27.08 28.17 -14.98
CA GLU A 48 -25.60 28.20 -14.78
C GLU A 48 -25.24 28.23 -13.30
N LEU A 49 -26.01 28.89 -12.45
CA LEU A 49 -25.74 29.01 -11.02
C LEU A 49 -25.96 27.68 -10.29
N ILE A 50 -27.00 26.91 -10.63
CA ILE A 50 -27.24 25.58 -10.06
C ILE A 50 -26.16 24.60 -10.52
N GLY A 51 -25.77 24.65 -11.80
CA GLY A 51 -24.68 23.84 -12.34
C GLY A 51 -23.35 24.11 -11.66
N ALA A 52 -23.02 25.38 -11.43
CA ALA A 52 -21.80 25.78 -10.74
C ALA A 52 -21.76 25.28 -9.28
N ILE A 53 -22.87 25.43 -8.53
CA ILE A 53 -22.96 24.94 -7.15
C ILE A 53 -22.81 23.40 -7.12
N ALA A 54 -23.49 22.70 -8.01
CA ALA A 54 -23.39 21.23 -8.08
C ALA A 54 -21.95 20.77 -8.42
N ALA A 55 -21.25 21.47 -9.31
CA ALA A 55 -19.85 21.18 -9.65
C ALA A 55 -18.91 21.40 -8.45
N ILE A 56 -19.10 22.48 -7.71
CA ILE A 56 -18.32 22.74 -6.48
C ILE A 56 -18.55 21.66 -5.44
N LEU A 57 -19.80 21.25 -5.20
CA LEU A 57 -20.12 20.17 -4.26
C LEU A 57 -19.50 18.84 -4.71
N LEU A 58 -19.54 18.54 -6.01
CA LEU A 58 -18.92 17.35 -6.59
C LEU A 58 -17.41 17.33 -6.37
N TYR A 59 -16.73 18.48 -6.53
CA TYR A 59 -15.33 18.62 -6.24
C TYR A 59 -15.00 18.30 -4.76
N PHE A 60 -15.78 18.81 -3.80
CA PHE A 60 -15.61 18.51 -2.38
C PHE A 60 -15.83 17.04 -2.06
N ILE A 61 -16.78 16.38 -2.72
CA ILE A 61 -17.02 14.93 -2.54
C ILE A 61 -15.83 14.14 -3.05
N ILE A 62 -15.30 14.45 -4.22
CA ILE A 62 -14.12 13.81 -4.78
C ILE A 62 -12.92 13.98 -3.81
N LEU A 63 -12.72 15.21 -3.30
CA LEU A 63 -11.67 15.48 -2.31
C LEU A 63 -11.86 14.63 -1.04
N ALA A 64 -13.09 14.51 -0.54
CA ALA A 64 -13.38 13.68 0.64
C ALA A 64 -13.09 12.19 0.41
N VAL A 65 -13.36 11.67 -0.80
CA VAL A 65 -13.01 10.31 -1.20
C VAL A 65 -11.48 10.13 -1.19
N TYR A 66 -10.72 11.05 -1.78
CA TYR A 66 -9.26 11.00 -1.74
C TYR A 66 -8.72 11.00 -0.31
N LEU A 67 -9.25 11.85 0.55
CA LEU A 67 -8.86 11.89 1.96
C LEU A 67 -9.20 10.57 2.68
N SER A 68 -10.35 9.97 2.41
CA SER A 68 -10.73 8.68 3.00
C SER A 68 -9.78 7.54 2.58
N LEU A 69 -9.32 7.53 1.33
CA LEU A 69 -8.33 6.57 0.85
C LEU A 69 -6.98 6.70 1.59
N PHE A 70 -6.61 7.92 1.99
CA PHE A 70 -5.39 8.17 2.73
C PHE A 70 -5.46 7.69 4.19
N ILE A 71 -6.66 7.65 4.78
CA ILE A 71 -6.87 7.18 6.16
C ILE A 71 -6.48 5.71 6.33
N ILE A 72 -6.78 4.85 5.35
CA ILE A 72 -6.52 3.40 5.42
C ILE A 72 -5.03 3.10 5.65
N PRO A 73 -4.10 3.51 4.77
CA PRO A 73 -2.68 3.20 4.95
C PRO A 73 -2.10 3.87 6.21
N VAL A 74 -2.56 5.08 6.57
CA VAL A 74 -2.12 5.74 7.81
C VAL A 74 -2.54 4.93 9.03
N MET A 75 -3.77 4.42 9.08
CA MET A 75 -4.24 3.58 10.19
C MET A 75 -3.45 2.27 10.29
N VAL A 76 -3.23 1.58 9.18
CA VAL A 76 -2.43 0.34 9.18
C VAL A 76 -1.01 0.63 9.63
N PHE A 77 -0.39 1.71 9.15
CA PHE A 77 0.94 2.15 9.55
C PHE A 77 1.03 2.42 11.06
N VAL A 78 0.13 3.25 11.61
CA VAL A 78 0.12 3.61 13.04
C VAL A 78 -0.09 2.37 13.92
N LEU A 79 -1.01 1.48 13.53
CA LEU A 79 -1.24 0.24 14.26
C LEU A 79 -0.02 -0.68 14.24
N THR A 80 0.67 -0.78 13.11
CA THR A 80 1.88 -1.60 12.96
C THR A 80 3.01 -1.08 13.83
N VAL A 81 3.27 0.24 13.79
CA VAL A 81 4.27 0.90 14.65
C VAL A 81 3.95 0.65 16.13
N ARG A 82 2.73 0.97 16.55
CA ARG A 82 2.29 0.83 17.94
C ARG A 82 2.44 -0.62 18.42
N ARG A 83 1.99 -1.60 17.63
CA ARG A 83 2.04 -3.01 18.02
C ARG A 83 3.45 -3.57 18.08
N PHE A 84 4.31 -3.17 17.14
CA PHE A 84 5.70 -3.58 17.17
C PHE A 84 6.42 -2.99 18.39
N TYR A 85 6.21 -1.71 18.65
CA TYR A 85 6.81 -1.03 19.79
C TYR A 85 6.35 -1.61 21.13
N THR A 86 5.03 -1.76 21.34
CA THR A 86 4.49 -2.27 22.59
C THR A 86 4.93 -3.71 22.88
N SER A 87 4.96 -4.57 21.87
CA SER A 87 5.29 -5.99 22.05
C SER A 87 6.76 -6.28 22.29
N PHE A 88 7.70 -5.39 21.93
CA PHE A 88 9.14 -5.65 22.07
C PHE A 88 9.87 -4.67 22.98
N PHE A 89 9.32 -3.47 23.20
CA PHE A 89 10.04 -2.38 23.88
C PHE A 89 9.29 -1.78 25.07
N THR A 90 8.17 -2.39 25.50
CA THR A 90 7.44 -2.05 26.73
C THR A 90 7.36 -3.27 27.65
N ASP A 91 6.65 -3.13 28.76
CA ASP A 91 6.45 -4.22 29.75
C ASP A 91 5.88 -5.51 29.14
N GLU A 92 5.12 -5.42 28.06
CA GLU A 92 4.67 -6.59 27.29
C GLU A 92 5.84 -7.35 26.65
N GLY A 93 6.96 -6.66 26.37
CA GLY A 93 8.15 -7.27 25.79
C GLY A 93 8.77 -8.31 26.72
N TYR A 94 8.79 -8.06 28.03
CA TYR A 94 9.27 -9.02 29.01
C TYR A 94 8.49 -10.35 28.90
N LEU A 95 7.17 -10.27 28.85
CA LEU A 95 6.32 -11.47 28.67
C LEU A 95 6.55 -12.15 27.31
N THR A 96 6.78 -11.37 26.26
CA THR A 96 7.04 -11.89 24.91
C THR A 96 8.31 -12.72 24.85
N PHE A 97 9.38 -12.27 25.53
CA PHE A 97 10.68 -12.99 25.56
C PHE A 97 10.71 -14.15 26.55
N THR A 98 9.82 -14.22 27.53
CA THR A 98 9.69 -15.38 28.43
C THR A 98 8.93 -16.55 27.81
N LEU A 99 8.20 -16.33 26.71
CA LEU A 99 7.52 -17.41 26.00
C LEU A 99 8.54 -18.32 25.29
N PRO A 100 8.33 -19.66 25.31
CA PRO A 100 9.21 -20.60 24.64
C PRO A 100 9.03 -20.60 23.11
N VAL A 101 9.14 -19.41 22.50
CA VAL A 101 8.97 -19.19 21.06
C VAL A 101 10.17 -18.36 20.56
N SER A 102 10.75 -18.75 19.43
CA SER A 102 11.89 -18.01 18.88
C SER A 102 11.50 -16.59 18.42
N VAL A 103 12.43 -15.66 18.52
CA VAL A 103 12.28 -14.26 18.06
C VAL A 103 11.85 -14.21 16.60
N ASP A 104 12.33 -15.15 15.78
CA ASP A 104 11.98 -15.26 14.37
C ASP A 104 10.47 -15.50 14.15
N HIS A 105 9.86 -16.34 14.98
CA HIS A 105 8.43 -16.64 14.89
C HIS A 105 7.58 -15.42 15.26
N HIS A 106 8.01 -14.63 16.26
CA HIS A 106 7.34 -13.38 16.63
C HIS A 106 7.51 -12.32 15.55
N LEU A 107 8.70 -12.13 15.01
CA LEU A 107 8.97 -11.14 13.96
C LEU A 107 8.17 -11.46 12.69
N MET A 108 8.23 -12.72 12.23
CA MET A 108 7.49 -13.17 11.04
C MET A 108 5.97 -13.12 11.20
N SER A 109 5.44 -13.46 12.38
CA SER A 109 3.99 -13.38 12.60
C SER A 109 3.47 -11.95 12.55
N LYS A 110 4.23 -10.98 13.08
CA LYS A 110 3.89 -9.55 13.02
C LYS A 110 3.99 -9.00 11.59
N LEU A 111 5.06 -9.37 10.88
CA LEU A 111 5.27 -8.98 9.49
C LEU A 111 4.13 -9.47 8.60
N LEU A 112 3.77 -10.76 8.69
CA LEU A 112 2.68 -11.32 7.90
C LEU A 112 1.32 -10.73 8.29
N ALA A 113 1.08 -10.47 9.57
CA ALA A 113 -0.16 -9.84 10.01
C ALA A 113 -0.31 -8.41 9.45
N ALA A 114 0.78 -7.62 9.45
CA ALA A 114 0.81 -6.28 8.86
C ALA A 114 0.61 -6.33 7.34
N ALA A 115 1.30 -7.23 6.64
CA ALA A 115 1.15 -7.39 5.19
C ALA A 115 -0.28 -7.81 4.79
N ILE A 116 -0.89 -8.73 5.53
CA ILE A 116 -2.28 -9.14 5.30
C ILE A 116 -3.23 -7.96 5.56
N ALA A 117 -3.02 -7.19 6.62
CA ALA A 117 -3.82 -6.01 6.93
C ALA A 117 -3.75 -4.96 5.82
N ASP A 118 -2.57 -4.75 5.24
CA ASP A 118 -2.34 -3.82 4.13
C ASP A 118 -3.04 -4.28 2.85
N ILE A 119 -2.94 -5.57 2.51
CA ILE A 119 -3.66 -6.15 1.37
C ILE A 119 -5.17 -5.94 1.50
N PHE A 120 -5.75 -6.18 2.67
CA PHE A 120 -7.17 -5.89 2.91
C PHE A 120 -7.48 -4.39 2.81
N GLY A 121 -6.57 -3.53 3.26
CA GLY A 121 -6.65 -2.08 3.09
C GLY A 121 -6.70 -1.67 1.62
N VAL A 122 -5.80 -2.20 0.80
CA VAL A 122 -5.77 -1.95 -0.66
C VAL A 122 -7.05 -2.44 -1.33
N ILE A 123 -7.53 -3.64 -1.01
CA ILE A 123 -8.79 -4.18 -1.54
C ILE A 123 -9.95 -3.25 -1.18
N THR A 124 -10.04 -2.80 0.07
CA THR A 124 -11.08 -1.86 0.53
C THR A 124 -11.00 -0.53 -0.22
N ALA A 125 -9.79 -0.01 -0.45
CA ALA A 125 -9.57 1.21 -1.21
C ALA A 125 -10.05 1.08 -2.66
N ILE A 126 -9.69 0.00 -3.34
CA ILE A 126 -10.13 -0.28 -4.72
C ILE A 126 -11.66 -0.39 -4.78
N LEU A 127 -12.26 -1.16 -3.88
CA LEU A 127 -13.71 -1.32 -3.83
C LEU A 127 -14.43 0.01 -3.57
N SER A 128 -13.91 0.86 -2.68
CA SER A 128 -14.50 2.17 -2.40
C SER A 128 -14.49 3.08 -3.63
N VAL A 129 -13.39 3.10 -4.39
CA VAL A 129 -13.30 3.85 -5.66
C VAL A 129 -14.29 3.32 -6.69
N VAL A 130 -14.38 2.01 -6.86
CA VAL A 130 -15.32 1.38 -7.81
C VAL A 130 -16.78 1.72 -7.44
N ILE A 131 -17.13 1.68 -6.15
CA ILE A 131 -18.47 2.03 -5.68
C ILE A 131 -18.78 3.49 -5.96
N VAL A 132 -17.87 4.42 -5.67
CA VAL A 132 -18.10 5.86 -5.94
C VAL A 132 -18.18 6.12 -7.44
N ALA A 133 -17.32 5.52 -8.25
CA ALA A 133 -17.36 5.63 -9.69
C ALA A 133 -18.66 5.08 -10.29
N SER A 134 -19.22 4.01 -9.74
CA SER A 134 -20.47 3.42 -10.19
C SER A 134 -21.64 4.40 -10.10
N GLY A 135 -21.66 5.30 -9.11
CA GLY A 135 -22.66 6.34 -8.97
C GLY A 135 -22.67 7.32 -10.16
N ALA A 136 -21.49 7.75 -10.61
CA ALA A 136 -21.35 8.59 -11.80
C ALA A 136 -21.75 7.83 -13.08
N LEU A 137 -21.36 6.56 -13.20
CA LEU A 137 -21.65 5.71 -14.36
C LEU A 137 -23.17 5.47 -14.50
N ILE A 138 -23.85 5.13 -13.41
CA ILE A 138 -25.31 4.91 -13.42
C ILE A 138 -26.06 6.21 -13.73
N ALA A 139 -25.58 7.33 -13.21
CA ALA A 139 -26.20 8.63 -13.48
C ALA A 139 -26.09 9.04 -14.96
N ASN A 140 -25.03 8.66 -15.64
CA ASN A 140 -24.72 9.01 -17.02
C ASN A 140 -24.82 7.80 -17.98
N ALA A 141 -25.68 6.83 -17.67
CA ALA A 141 -25.79 5.58 -18.45
C ALA A 141 -26.07 5.83 -19.93
N ASP A 142 -26.83 6.88 -20.30
CA ASP A 142 -27.12 7.24 -21.68
C ASP A 142 -25.86 7.74 -22.41
N ILE A 143 -25.01 8.54 -21.75
CA ILE A 143 -23.74 9.02 -22.30
C ILE A 143 -22.79 7.84 -22.50
N ILE A 144 -22.73 6.92 -21.54
CA ILE A 144 -21.90 5.73 -21.60
C ILE A 144 -22.37 4.79 -22.69
N LYS A 145 -23.70 4.58 -22.84
CA LYS A 145 -24.27 3.76 -23.90
C LYS A 145 -23.91 4.32 -25.27
N ASN A 146 -23.94 5.64 -25.44
CA ASN A 146 -23.52 6.29 -26.66
C ASN A 146 -22.01 6.20 -26.91
N LEU A 147 -21.18 6.32 -25.86
CA LEU A 147 -19.74 6.13 -25.94
C LEU A 147 -19.33 4.68 -26.26
N ILE A 148 -19.97 3.69 -25.61
CA ILE A 148 -19.71 2.28 -25.89
C ILE A 148 -20.27 1.86 -27.25
N GLY A 149 -21.38 2.45 -27.67
CA GLY A 149 -21.96 2.21 -29.00
C GLY A 149 -21.20 2.87 -30.15
N SER A 150 -20.39 3.89 -29.88
CA SER A 150 -19.58 4.61 -30.86
C SER A 150 -18.09 4.28 -30.79
N THR A 151 -17.62 3.69 -29.73
CA THR A 151 -16.22 3.29 -29.55
C THR A 151 -16.05 1.81 -29.79
N THR A 152 -15.16 1.49 -30.71
CA THR A 152 -14.36 0.29 -30.94
C THR A 152 -14.53 -0.86 -29.94
N PRO A 153 -14.43 -2.10 -30.43
CA PRO A 153 -14.51 -3.30 -29.62
C PRO A 153 -13.62 -3.16 -28.36
N GLY A 154 -14.20 -3.52 -27.22
CA GLY A 154 -13.50 -3.45 -25.94
C GLY A 154 -12.10 -4.04 -26.05
N MET A 155 -11.16 -3.43 -25.37
CA MET A 155 -9.75 -3.83 -25.31
C MET A 155 -9.66 -5.35 -25.24
N SER A 156 -9.28 -5.98 -26.34
CA SER A 156 -9.16 -7.44 -26.42
C SER A 156 -7.89 -7.89 -25.68
N PHE A 157 -7.83 -9.17 -25.33
CA PHE A 157 -6.58 -9.75 -24.80
C PHE A 157 -5.40 -9.58 -25.77
N GLU A 158 -5.68 -9.44 -27.06
CA GLU A 158 -4.68 -9.18 -28.09
C GLU A 158 -4.15 -7.74 -28.02
N ASP A 159 -5.02 -6.76 -27.71
CA ASP A 159 -4.60 -5.36 -27.50
C ASP A 159 -3.71 -5.21 -26.25
N LEU A 160 -3.99 -5.97 -25.20
CA LEU A 160 -3.13 -6.04 -24.00
C LEU A 160 -1.77 -6.67 -24.33
N LYS A 161 -1.71 -7.67 -25.20
CA LYS A 161 -0.45 -8.23 -25.71
C LYS A 161 0.34 -7.21 -26.55
N MET A 162 -0.34 -6.43 -27.38
CA MET A 162 0.31 -5.33 -28.13
C MET A 162 0.93 -4.29 -27.21
N LEU A 163 0.32 -4.02 -26.03
CA LEU A 163 0.88 -3.16 -24.99
C LEU A 163 2.02 -3.83 -24.18
N GLY A 164 2.42 -5.05 -24.55
CA GLY A 164 3.48 -5.79 -23.85
C GLY A 164 3.06 -6.39 -22.50
N VAL A 165 1.77 -6.32 -22.14
CA VAL A 165 1.25 -6.89 -20.90
C VAL A 165 0.99 -8.38 -21.11
N SER A 166 1.91 -9.20 -20.68
CA SER A 166 1.80 -10.66 -20.67
C SER A 166 1.39 -11.19 -19.29
N VAL A 167 0.94 -12.43 -19.21
CA VAL A 167 0.69 -13.10 -17.90
C VAL A 167 1.94 -13.07 -17.03
N VAL A 168 3.11 -13.17 -17.62
CA VAL A 168 4.41 -13.08 -16.93
C VAL A 168 4.59 -11.71 -16.29
N THR A 169 4.24 -10.64 -17.00
CA THR A 169 4.29 -9.25 -16.47
C THR A 169 3.42 -9.09 -15.23
N ILE A 170 2.20 -9.64 -15.25
CA ILE A 170 1.27 -9.58 -14.12
C ILE A 170 1.83 -10.34 -12.92
N ILE A 171 2.40 -11.52 -13.13
CA ILE A 171 3.00 -12.32 -12.04
C ILE A 171 4.19 -11.59 -11.43
N ILE A 172 5.11 -11.07 -12.25
CA ILE A 172 6.27 -10.33 -11.74
C ILE A 172 5.81 -9.08 -10.98
N PHE A 173 4.81 -8.35 -11.50
CA PHE A 173 4.25 -7.18 -10.84
C PHE A 173 3.67 -7.51 -9.45
N ILE A 174 2.88 -8.60 -9.34
CA ILE A 174 2.34 -9.06 -8.05
C ILE A 174 3.45 -9.42 -7.08
N VAL A 175 4.48 -10.16 -7.53
CA VAL A 175 5.63 -10.52 -6.69
C VAL A 175 6.37 -9.27 -6.22
N THR A 176 6.62 -8.32 -7.12
CA THR A 176 7.29 -7.05 -6.78
C THR A 176 6.48 -6.24 -5.78
N ALA A 177 5.16 -6.18 -5.94
CA ALA A 177 4.27 -5.47 -5.00
C ALA A 177 4.31 -6.11 -3.60
N ILE A 178 4.24 -7.44 -3.50
CA ILE A 178 4.33 -8.16 -2.22
C ILE A 178 5.69 -7.92 -1.56
N LEU A 179 6.78 -8.02 -2.32
CA LEU A 179 8.13 -7.74 -1.80
C LEU A 179 8.26 -6.29 -1.31
N GLY A 180 7.68 -5.33 -2.03
CA GLY A 180 7.67 -3.92 -1.63
C GLY A 180 6.95 -3.66 -0.30
N VAL A 181 5.80 -4.31 -0.10
CA VAL A 181 5.06 -4.25 1.19
C VAL A 181 5.91 -4.83 2.33
N ILE A 182 6.52 -6.00 2.12
CA ILE A 182 7.36 -6.65 3.11
C ILE A 182 8.60 -5.81 3.43
N ALA A 183 9.26 -5.25 2.41
CA ALA A 183 10.44 -4.39 2.56
C ALA A 183 10.10 -3.16 3.42
N ASN A 184 8.99 -2.48 3.13
CA ASN A 184 8.56 -1.29 3.87
C ASN A 184 8.33 -1.60 5.36
N TYR A 185 7.63 -2.69 5.71
CA TYR A 185 7.42 -3.06 7.11
C TYR A 185 8.71 -3.49 7.81
N LEU A 186 9.62 -4.20 7.14
CA LEU A 186 10.91 -4.55 7.72
C LEU A 186 11.80 -3.33 7.97
N LEU A 187 11.81 -2.38 7.04
CA LEU A 187 12.50 -1.11 7.21
C LEU A 187 11.97 -0.33 8.42
N LEU A 188 10.64 -0.35 8.61
CA LEU A 188 9.99 0.26 9.75
C LEU A 188 10.38 -0.44 11.07
N TYR A 189 10.37 -1.78 11.11
CA TYR A 189 10.80 -2.55 12.27
C TYR A 189 12.28 -2.35 12.60
N LEU A 190 13.14 -2.28 11.58
CA LEU A 190 14.54 -1.94 11.74
C LEU A 190 14.71 -0.56 12.37
N SER A 191 13.99 0.43 11.88
CA SER A 191 14.08 1.81 12.34
C SER A 191 13.62 1.97 13.80
N ILE A 192 12.55 1.28 14.20
CA ILE A 192 12.07 1.26 15.57
C ILE A 192 13.10 0.59 16.49
N SER A 193 13.64 -0.55 16.08
CA SER A 193 14.63 -1.28 16.89
C SER A 193 15.94 -0.50 17.06
N LEU A 194 16.41 0.20 16.02
CA LEU A 194 17.56 1.11 16.11
C LEU A 194 17.27 2.32 17.01
N GLY A 195 16.10 2.95 16.86
CA GLY A 195 15.72 4.11 17.66
C GLY A 195 15.61 3.77 19.15
N CYS A 196 15.06 2.62 19.49
CA CYS A 196 14.98 2.15 20.87
C CYS A 196 16.35 1.80 21.47
N MET A 197 17.32 1.39 20.66
CA MET A 197 18.71 1.20 21.12
C MET A 197 19.41 2.51 21.41
N LEU A 198 19.19 3.53 20.57
CA LEU A 198 19.95 4.78 20.65
C LEU A 198 19.45 5.72 21.76
N ALA A 199 18.17 5.66 22.13
CA ALA A 199 17.56 6.59 23.07
C ALA A 199 16.89 5.92 24.25
N LYS A 200 17.23 6.39 25.48
CA LYS A 200 16.57 5.98 26.73
C LYS A 200 15.38 6.89 27.08
N LYS A 201 15.46 8.20 26.84
CA LYS A 201 14.49 9.18 27.36
C LYS A 201 13.38 9.60 26.39
N HIS A 202 13.62 9.73 25.10
CA HIS A 202 12.62 10.13 24.10
C HIS A 202 12.53 9.10 22.98
N ARG A 203 12.28 7.84 23.32
CA ARG A 203 12.33 6.67 22.41
C ARG A 203 11.52 6.89 21.13
N LEU A 204 10.28 7.36 21.22
CA LEU A 204 9.41 7.55 20.05
C LEU A 204 9.93 8.59 19.05
N ILE A 205 10.47 9.71 19.53
CA ILE A 205 11.01 10.77 18.66
C ILE A 205 12.24 10.26 17.92
N VAL A 206 13.12 9.55 18.63
CA VAL A 206 14.34 8.99 18.04
C VAL A 206 14.00 7.86 17.08
N CYS A 207 12.99 7.02 17.34
CA CYS A 207 12.50 6.04 16.37
C CYS A 207 12.01 6.72 15.08
N GLY A 208 11.29 7.83 15.18
CA GLY A 208 10.88 8.63 14.02
C GLY A 208 12.07 9.20 13.24
N ALA A 209 13.08 9.74 13.93
CA ALA A 209 14.30 10.24 13.32
C ALA A 209 15.11 9.12 12.63
N CYS A 210 15.22 7.96 13.28
CA CYS A 210 15.84 6.77 12.68
C CYS A 210 15.08 6.29 11.44
N TYR A 211 13.74 6.33 11.48
CA TYR A 211 12.94 5.96 10.30
C TYR A 211 13.22 6.91 9.13
N LEU A 212 13.23 8.20 9.36
CA LEU A 212 13.58 9.18 8.32
C LEU A 212 15.00 8.96 7.80
N GLY A 213 15.97 8.71 8.69
CA GLY A 213 17.36 8.47 8.31
C GLY A 213 17.55 7.20 7.48
N VAL A 214 17.01 6.06 7.94
CA VAL A 214 17.11 4.78 7.21
C VAL A 214 16.35 4.85 5.91
N ASN A 215 15.12 5.42 5.93
CA ASN A 215 14.32 5.56 4.72
C ASN A 215 14.99 6.47 3.68
N THR A 216 15.65 7.56 4.06
CA THR A 216 16.39 8.40 3.11
C THR A 216 17.57 7.66 2.50
N VAL A 217 18.31 6.88 3.27
CA VAL A 217 19.42 6.05 2.74
C VAL A 217 18.91 5.02 1.75
N VAL A 218 17.87 4.26 2.11
CA VAL A 218 17.31 3.23 1.23
C VAL A 218 16.68 3.85 -0.02
N SER A 219 15.93 4.94 0.11
CA SER A 219 15.30 5.62 -1.03
C SER A 219 16.31 6.24 -1.98
N THR A 220 17.44 6.78 -1.49
CA THR A 220 18.52 7.27 -2.36
C THR A 220 19.19 6.13 -3.12
N LEU A 221 19.46 4.99 -2.46
CA LEU A 221 20.00 3.81 -3.13
C LEU A 221 19.04 3.27 -4.20
N SER A 222 17.74 3.15 -3.88
CA SER A 222 16.74 2.69 -4.82
C SER A 222 16.53 3.66 -5.99
N SER A 223 16.63 4.97 -5.75
CA SER A 223 16.52 5.97 -6.81
C SER A 223 17.72 5.93 -7.78
N VAL A 224 18.93 5.71 -7.29
CA VAL A 224 20.12 5.52 -8.13
C VAL A 224 19.96 4.27 -9.00
N VAL A 225 19.56 3.15 -8.39
CA VAL A 225 19.32 1.90 -9.13
C VAL A 225 18.24 2.09 -10.19
N SER A 226 17.11 2.70 -9.85
CA SER A 226 16.00 2.94 -10.80
C SER A 226 16.41 3.88 -11.93
N THR A 227 17.23 4.91 -11.66
CA THR A 227 17.71 5.83 -12.68
C THR A 227 18.65 5.14 -13.66
N VAL A 228 19.57 4.29 -13.17
CA VAL A 228 20.45 3.51 -14.04
C VAL A 228 19.64 2.55 -14.91
N ILE A 229 18.68 1.84 -14.33
CA ILE A 229 17.78 0.94 -15.06
C ILE A 229 17.03 1.73 -16.14
N MET A 230 16.43 2.86 -15.78
CA MET A 230 15.67 3.70 -16.72
C MET A 230 16.54 4.19 -17.87
N PHE A 231 17.78 4.60 -17.61
CA PHE A 231 18.72 5.02 -18.65
C PHE A 231 19.06 3.89 -19.63
N VAL A 232 19.38 2.70 -19.10
CA VAL A 232 19.68 1.51 -19.93
C VAL A 232 18.46 1.11 -20.75
N MET A 233 17.26 1.13 -20.14
CA MET A 233 16.02 0.76 -20.82
C MET A 233 15.62 1.76 -21.91
N THR A 234 15.78 3.06 -21.66
CA THR A 234 15.50 4.09 -22.67
C THR A 234 16.40 3.92 -23.90
N SER A 235 17.68 3.64 -23.70
CA SER A 235 18.61 3.37 -24.80
C SER A 235 18.23 2.09 -25.57
N ALA A 236 17.77 1.04 -24.89
CA ALA A 236 17.32 -0.20 -25.52
C ALA A 236 15.99 -0.01 -26.29
N MET A 237 15.05 0.78 -25.76
CA MET A 237 13.78 1.09 -26.45
C MET A 237 13.99 1.86 -27.76
N ILE A 238 14.97 2.76 -27.82
CA ILE A 238 15.27 3.51 -29.03
C ILE A 238 15.76 2.58 -30.15
N THR A 239 16.43 1.48 -29.79
CA THR A 239 17.02 0.53 -30.74
C THR A 239 16.10 -0.62 -31.13
N GLN A 240 15.12 -0.98 -30.30
CA GLN A 240 14.28 -2.18 -30.47
C GLN A 240 12.83 -1.94 -30.01
N ILE A 241 12.06 -1.19 -30.78
CA ILE A 241 10.66 -0.85 -30.45
C ILE A 241 9.77 -2.10 -30.32
N ASP A 242 10.05 -3.19 -31.05
CA ASP A 242 9.25 -4.40 -31.05
C ASP A 242 9.37 -5.25 -29.75
N GLN A 243 10.28 -4.88 -28.83
CA GLN A 243 10.57 -5.65 -27.61
C GLN A 243 10.20 -4.94 -26.30
N VAL A 244 9.31 -3.94 -26.35
CA VAL A 244 8.93 -3.13 -25.18
C VAL A 244 8.47 -3.99 -23.98
N GLY A 245 7.69 -5.05 -24.23
CA GLY A 245 7.23 -5.96 -23.20
C GLY A 245 8.36 -6.71 -22.48
N ILE A 246 9.37 -7.15 -23.21
CA ILE A 246 10.54 -7.86 -22.65
C ILE A 246 11.36 -6.90 -21.78
N ILE A 247 11.56 -5.68 -22.26
CA ILE A 247 12.30 -4.63 -21.57
C ILE A 247 11.59 -4.27 -20.25
N PHE A 248 10.25 -4.10 -20.27
CA PHE A 248 9.47 -3.82 -19.10
C PHE A 248 9.52 -4.95 -18.05
N ASN A 249 9.45 -6.22 -18.49
CA ASN A 249 9.59 -7.38 -17.61
C ASN A 249 11.00 -7.46 -16.98
N ALA A 250 12.04 -7.15 -17.74
CA ALA A 250 13.41 -7.11 -17.23
C ALA A 250 13.56 -6.02 -16.16
N MET A 251 12.99 -4.83 -16.38
CA MET A 251 12.96 -3.74 -15.40
C MET A 251 12.30 -4.17 -14.09
N LEU A 252 11.09 -4.74 -14.15
CA LEU A 252 10.39 -5.27 -12.98
C LEU A 252 11.20 -6.37 -12.28
N GLY A 253 11.87 -7.23 -13.03
CA GLY A 253 12.73 -8.28 -12.50
C GLY A 253 13.91 -7.71 -11.70
N VAL A 254 14.60 -6.71 -12.20
CA VAL A 254 15.72 -6.07 -11.47
C VAL A 254 15.23 -5.38 -10.21
N ILE A 255 14.09 -4.67 -10.26
CA ILE A 255 13.48 -4.05 -9.09
C ILE A 255 13.12 -5.11 -8.04
N SER A 256 12.56 -6.25 -8.45
CA SER A 256 12.19 -7.33 -7.52
C SER A 256 13.42 -7.97 -6.84
N VAL A 257 14.53 -8.11 -7.55
CA VAL A 257 15.81 -8.60 -6.96
C VAL A 257 16.36 -7.59 -5.95
N PHE A 258 16.34 -6.30 -6.26
CA PHE A 258 16.76 -5.25 -5.34
C PHE A 258 15.93 -5.25 -4.05
N LEU A 259 14.60 -5.31 -4.16
CA LEU A 259 13.68 -5.43 -3.02
C LEU A 259 13.93 -6.70 -2.21
N ALA A 260 14.24 -7.83 -2.84
CA ALA A 260 14.55 -9.06 -2.15
C ALA A 260 15.84 -8.93 -1.32
N ILE A 261 16.88 -8.27 -1.85
CA ILE A 261 18.12 -7.97 -1.10
C ILE A 261 17.83 -7.07 0.09
N GLU A 262 17.01 -6.03 -0.08
CA GLU A 262 16.58 -5.11 0.98
C GLU A 262 15.84 -5.88 2.11
N VAL A 263 14.87 -6.72 1.75
CA VAL A 263 14.12 -7.59 2.68
C VAL A 263 15.07 -8.45 3.51
N VAL A 264 16.01 -9.12 2.86
CA VAL A 264 16.98 -9.99 3.53
C VAL A 264 17.88 -9.20 4.48
N ALA A 265 18.42 -8.08 4.01
CA ALA A 265 19.29 -7.23 4.82
C ALA A 265 18.55 -6.66 6.05
N CYS A 266 17.39 -6.05 5.86
CA CYS A 266 16.58 -5.49 6.95
C CYS A 266 16.15 -6.57 7.95
N TYR A 267 15.79 -7.78 7.47
CA TYR A 267 15.42 -8.89 8.34
C TYR A 267 16.57 -9.34 9.25
N PHE A 268 17.75 -9.60 8.68
CA PHE A 268 18.89 -10.06 9.46
C PHE A 268 19.37 -9.01 10.47
N ILE A 269 19.39 -7.74 10.10
CA ILE A 269 19.78 -6.65 11.00
C ILE A 269 18.77 -6.53 12.15
N THR A 270 17.46 -6.50 11.84
CA THR A 270 16.41 -6.43 12.87
C THR A 270 16.45 -7.63 13.80
N ARG A 271 16.62 -8.84 13.27
CA ARG A 271 16.80 -10.06 14.06
C ARG A 271 18.00 -9.99 14.99
N TYR A 272 19.14 -9.55 14.48
CA TYR A 272 20.37 -9.40 15.27
C TYR A 272 20.18 -8.42 16.44
N ILE A 273 19.52 -7.30 16.19
CA ILE A 273 19.25 -6.29 17.21
C ILE A 273 18.31 -6.87 18.27
N LEU A 274 17.19 -7.48 17.87
CA LEU A 274 16.21 -8.04 18.79
C LEU A 274 16.79 -9.18 19.66
N LYS A 275 17.72 -9.97 19.12
CA LYS A 275 18.32 -11.09 19.84
C LYS A 275 19.42 -10.67 20.81
N ASN A 276 20.24 -9.69 20.45
CA ASN A 276 21.53 -9.44 21.15
C ASN A 276 21.58 -8.09 21.88
N LYS A 277 20.69 -7.15 21.55
CA LYS A 277 20.83 -5.74 21.97
C LYS A 277 19.60 -5.17 22.65
N VAL A 278 18.49 -5.91 22.75
CA VAL A 278 17.31 -5.42 23.46
C VAL A 278 17.58 -5.55 24.95
N ASN A 279 17.83 -4.40 25.60
CA ASN A 279 17.87 -4.26 27.03
C ASN A 279 16.49 -3.76 27.48
N LEU A 280 15.79 -4.53 28.32
CA LEU A 280 14.47 -4.21 28.85
C LEU A 280 14.53 -3.38 30.14
N ASP A 281 15.74 -2.87 30.51
CA ASP A 281 15.96 -2.02 31.68
C ASP A 281 15.45 -0.59 31.48
#